data_cb60e7ef355c7c633c37b9f1aacf8555
#
_entry.id   cb60e7ef355c7c633c37b9f1aacf8555
#
_cell.length_a   1.000
_cell.length_b   1.000
_cell.length_c   1.000
_cell.angle_alpha   90.00
_cell.angle_beta   90.00
_cell.angle_gamma   90.00
#
_symmetry.space_group_name_H-M   'P 1'
#
loop_
_entity.id
_entity.type
_entity.pdbx_description
1 polymer ?
#
loop_
_entity_poly.entity_id
_entity_poly.type
_entity_poly.pdbx_seq_one_letter_code
_entity_poly.pdbx_strand_id
1 'polypeptide(L)'
;INQSKKSGKEIIEKAKADAKVEAEKIMIQAKQSIDNEKRAAMNEIKNQVANLSVDIAGKVIDKEMGKNNNHEDYIAKLLNDQSNN
;
A
#
# COMPACT_ATOMS: atom_id res chain seq x y z
N ILE A 1 -44.05 44.59 7.75
CA ILE A 1 -44.33 43.19 8.07
C ILE A 1 -44.02 42.30 6.87
N ASN A 2 -44.40 42.64 5.64
CA ASN A 2 -44.11 41.88 4.44
C ASN A 2 -42.60 41.87 4.10
N GLN A 3 -41.90 43.01 4.35
CA GLN A 3 -40.45 43.05 4.15
C GLN A 3 -39.69 42.19 5.17
N SER A 4 -40.15 42.18 6.43
CA SER A 4 -39.53 41.32 7.46
C SER A 4 -39.67 39.86 7.15
N LYS A 5 -40.85 39.42 6.70
CA LYS A 5 -41.09 38.02 6.29
C LYS A 5 -40.27 37.66 5.07
N LYS A 6 -40.17 38.55 4.08
CA LYS A 6 -39.39 38.36 2.87
C LYS A 6 -37.89 38.26 3.19
N SER A 7 -37.40 39.18 4.04
CA SER A 7 -36.00 39.17 4.49
C SER A 7 -35.66 37.91 5.26
N GLY A 8 -36.54 37.48 6.17
CA GLY A 8 -36.40 36.24 6.92
C GLY A 8 -36.34 35.03 6.02
N LYS A 9 -37.22 34.96 5.01
CA LYS A 9 -37.25 33.89 4.04
C LYS A 9 -35.97 33.85 3.17
N GLU A 10 -35.50 35.01 2.75
CA GLU A 10 -34.26 35.15 1.99
C GLU A 10 -33.04 34.69 2.81
N ILE A 11 -32.99 35.03 4.10
CA ILE A 11 -31.94 34.63 5.02
C ILE A 11 -31.91 33.11 5.14
N ILE A 12 -33.08 32.48 5.33
CA ILE A 12 -33.21 31.00 5.41
C ILE A 12 -32.76 30.35 4.12
N GLU A 13 -33.21 30.86 2.98
CA GLU A 13 -32.84 30.29 1.66
C GLU A 13 -31.34 30.42 1.41
N LYS A 14 -30.74 31.55 1.77
CA LYS A 14 -29.31 31.77 1.67
C LYS A 14 -28.55 30.79 2.59
N ALA A 15 -29.00 30.66 3.82
CA ALA A 15 -28.40 29.73 4.78
C ALA A 15 -28.44 28.29 4.26
N LYS A 16 -29.56 27.89 3.66
CA LYS A 16 -29.71 26.54 3.05
C LYS A 16 -28.76 26.37 1.87
N ALA A 17 -28.67 27.37 1.01
CA ALA A 17 -27.78 27.34 -0.15
C ALA A 17 -26.31 27.27 0.29
N ASP A 18 -25.93 28.09 1.27
CA ASP A 18 -24.58 28.08 1.81
C ASP A 18 -24.24 26.74 2.48
N ALA A 19 -25.20 26.17 3.23
CA ALA A 19 -25.03 24.87 3.85
C ALA A 19 -24.86 23.75 2.80
N LYS A 20 -25.60 23.82 1.71
CA LYS A 20 -25.49 22.87 0.62
C LYS A 20 -24.12 22.93 -0.04
N VAL A 21 -23.63 24.13 -0.33
CA VAL A 21 -22.32 24.36 -0.92
C VAL A 21 -21.22 23.82 0.00
N GLU A 22 -21.32 24.12 1.31
CA GLU A 22 -20.37 23.65 2.30
C GLU A 22 -20.39 22.12 2.42
N ALA A 23 -21.58 21.52 2.41
CA ALA A 23 -21.73 20.07 2.44
C ALA A 23 -21.09 19.40 1.20
N GLU A 24 -21.30 19.96 0.02
CA GLU A 24 -20.69 19.49 -1.22
C GLU A 24 -19.16 19.58 -1.16
N LYS A 25 -18.64 20.68 -0.63
CA LYS A 25 -17.22 20.90 -0.43
C LYS A 25 -16.63 19.85 0.51
N ILE A 26 -17.30 19.59 1.63
CA ILE A 26 -16.89 18.55 2.59
C ILE A 26 -16.90 17.17 1.93
N MET A 27 -17.92 16.86 1.12
CA MET A 27 -17.99 15.59 0.40
C MET A 27 -16.85 15.42 -0.58
N ILE A 28 -16.50 16.46 -1.32
CA ILE A 28 -15.39 16.44 -2.27
C ILE A 28 -14.07 16.22 -1.52
N GLN A 29 -13.85 16.95 -0.43
CA GLN A 29 -12.66 16.80 0.39
C GLN A 29 -12.55 15.39 1.00
N ALA A 30 -13.68 14.85 1.47
CA ALA A 30 -13.72 13.49 2.01
C ALA A 30 -13.36 12.46 0.95
N LYS A 31 -13.91 12.59 -0.26
CA LYS A 31 -13.55 11.69 -1.39
C LYS A 31 -12.08 11.77 -1.73
N GLN A 32 -11.51 12.96 -1.79
CA GLN A 32 -10.09 13.15 -2.05
C GLN A 32 -9.22 12.51 -0.97
N SER A 33 -9.61 12.68 0.29
CA SER A 33 -8.90 12.07 1.42
C SER A 33 -8.96 10.54 1.35
N ILE A 34 -10.12 9.98 1.05
CA ILE A 34 -10.29 8.53 0.89
C ILE A 34 -9.44 8.01 -0.27
N ASP A 35 -9.45 8.69 -1.40
CA ASP A 35 -8.63 8.29 -2.56
C ASP A 35 -7.15 8.33 -2.24
N ASN A 36 -6.69 9.36 -1.53
CA ASN A 36 -5.30 9.49 -1.10
C ASN A 36 -4.90 8.39 -0.11
N GLU A 37 -5.76 8.10 0.86
CA GLU A 37 -5.53 7.02 1.83
C GLU A 37 -5.51 5.66 1.15
N LYS A 38 -6.43 5.43 0.21
CA LYS A 38 -6.46 4.20 -0.58
C LYS A 38 -5.19 4.02 -1.38
N ARG A 39 -4.71 5.09 -2.03
CA ARG A 39 -3.47 5.06 -2.80
C ARG A 39 -2.26 4.79 -1.92
N ALA A 40 -2.20 5.44 -0.75
CA ALA A 40 -1.13 5.21 0.22
C ALA A 40 -1.15 3.76 0.73
N ALA A 41 -2.33 3.23 1.04
CA ALA A 41 -2.47 1.85 1.49
C ALA A 41 -2.07 0.86 0.39
N MET A 42 -2.44 1.11 -0.86
CA MET A 42 -2.04 0.26 -1.98
C MET A 42 -0.53 0.29 -2.20
N ASN A 43 0.10 1.45 -2.07
CA ASN A 43 1.56 1.57 -2.17
C ASN A 43 2.25 0.83 -1.04
N GLU A 44 1.73 0.90 0.18
CA GLU A 44 2.25 0.17 1.33
C GLU A 44 2.15 -1.34 1.10
N ILE A 45 1.01 -1.83 0.62
CA ILE A 45 0.83 -3.24 0.28
C ILE A 45 1.82 -3.68 -0.79
N LYS A 46 2.01 -2.89 -1.84
CA LYS A 46 2.99 -3.18 -2.89
C LYS A 46 4.40 -3.28 -2.33
N ASN A 47 4.77 -2.37 -1.43
CA ASN A 47 6.07 -2.40 -0.77
C ASN A 47 6.24 -3.63 0.11
N GLN A 48 5.20 -4.00 0.87
CA GLN A 48 5.22 -5.21 1.69
C GLN A 48 5.33 -6.47 0.85
N VAL A 49 4.59 -6.55 -0.26
CA VAL A 49 4.67 -7.68 -1.19
C VAL A 49 6.06 -7.76 -1.82
N ALA A 50 6.62 -6.62 -2.24
CA ALA A 50 7.97 -6.56 -2.80
C ALA A 50 9.02 -7.03 -1.78
N ASN A 51 8.94 -6.55 -0.54
CA ASN A 51 9.86 -6.97 0.52
C ASN A 51 9.73 -8.47 0.81
N LEU A 52 8.50 -8.97 0.89
CA LEU A 52 8.26 -10.39 1.11
C LEU A 52 8.81 -11.23 -0.05
N SER A 53 8.64 -10.75 -1.29
CA SER A 53 9.16 -11.43 -2.49
C SER A 53 10.69 -11.51 -2.46
N VAL A 54 11.36 -10.44 -2.05
CA VAL A 54 12.82 -10.41 -1.89
C VAL A 54 13.26 -11.38 -0.78
N ASP A 55 12.55 -11.40 0.34
CA ASP A 55 12.85 -12.31 1.45
C ASP A 55 12.71 -13.78 1.03
N ILE A 56 11.64 -14.10 0.31
CA ILE A 56 11.41 -15.45 -0.20
C ILE A 56 12.49 -15.83 -1.23
N ALA A 57 12.82 -14.93 -2.15
CA ALA A 57 13.87 -15.14 -3.13
C ALA A 57 15.22 -15.36 -2.46
N GLY A 58 15.54 -14.60 -1.42
CA GLY A 58 16.75 -14.76 -0.62
C GLY A 58 16.81 -16.14 0.03
N LYS A 59 15.71 -16.60 0.61
CA LYS A 59 15.64 -17.95 1.23
C LYS A 59 15.80 -19.06 0.19
N VAL A 60 15.21 -18.89 -0.99
CA VAL A 60 15.37 -19.86 -2.09
C VAL A 60 16.83 -19.93 -2.55
N ILE A 61 17.47 -18.77 -2.73
CA ILE A 61 18.88 -18.69 -3.13
C ILE A 61 19.78 -19.33 -2.05
N ASP A 62 19.56 -19.02 -0.79
CA ASP A 62 20.32 -19.60 0.32
C ASP A 62 20.20 -21.12 0.35
N LYS A 63 19.01 -21.64 0.10
CA LYS A 63 18.75 -23.09 0.05
C LYS A 63 19.47 -23.72 -1.14
N GLU A 64 19.46 -23.08 -2.30
CA GLU A 64 20.17 -23.57 -3.49
C GLU A 64 21.68 -23.52 -3.30
N MET A 65 22.20 -22.45 -2.69
CA MET A 65 23.62 -22.35 -2.34
C MET A 65 24.04 -23.42 -1.34
N GLY A 66 23.19 -23.70 -0.36
CA GLY A 66 23.42 -24.79 0.60
C GLY A 66 23.50 -26.15 -0.09
N LYS A 67 22.65 -26.40 -1.06
CA LYS A 67 22.70 -27.64 -1.88
C LYS A 67 23.98 -27.69 -2.72
N ASN A 68 24.37 -26.59 -3.34
CA ASN A 68 25.59 -26.51 -4.13
C ASN A 68 26.83 -26.73 -3.27
N ASN A 69 26.87 -26.16 -2.07
CA ASN A 69 27.96 -26.40 -1.12
C ASN A 69 28.07 -27.86 -0.72
N ASN A 70 26.94 -28.53 -0.46
CA ASN A 70 26.90 -29.95 -0.17
C ASN A 70 27.40 -30.78 -1.36
N HIS A 71 27.07 -30.37 -2.57
CA HIS A 71 27.51 -31.02 -3.80
C HIS A 71 29.04 -30.86 -4.00
N GLU A 72 29.58 -29.69 -3.76
CA GLU A 72 30.99 -29.41 -3.82
C GLU A 72 31.76 -30.21 -2.79
N ASP A 73 31.26 -30.31 -1.57
CA ASP A 73 31.85 -31.15 -0.51
C ASP A 73 31.86 -32.61 -0.90
N TYR A 74 30.81 -33.10 -1.51
CA TYR A 74 30.72 -34.47 -2.00
C TYR A 74 31.74 -34.74 -3.08
N ILE A 75 31.90 -33.86 -4.06
CA ILE A 75 32.88 -33.96 -5.15
C ILE A 75 34.31 -33.93 -4.57
N ALA A 76 34.59 -33.01 -3.65
CA ALA A 76 35.90 -32.91 -2.99
C ALA A 76 36.25 -34.19 -2.27
N LYS A 77 35.28 -34.82 -1.59
CA LYS A 77 35.44 -36.08 -0.90
C LYS A 77 35.76 -37.24 -1.86
N LEU A 78 35.06 -37.30 -2.98
CA LEU A 78 35.32 -38.29 -4.03
C LEU A 78 36.71 -38.17 -4.64
N LEU A 79 37.14 -36.95 -4.92
CA LEU A 79 38.47 -36.65 -5.44
C LEU A 79 39.57 -37.06 -4.47
N ASN A 80 39.37 -36.79 -3.17
CA ASN A 80 40.28 -37.16 -2.11
C ASN A 80 40.43 -38.70 -2.00
N ASP A 81 39.33 -39.43 -2.07
CA ASP A 81 39.33 -40.88 -2.05
C ASP A 81 40.06 -41.48 -3.27
N GLN A 82 39.91 -40.86 -4.46
CA GLN A 82 40.63 -41.32 -5.65
C GLN A 82 42.14 -41.02 -5.58
N SER A 83 42.53 -39.91 -4.95
CA SER A 83 43.96 -39.57 -4.83
C SER A 83 44.70 -40.44 -3.81
N ASN A 84 43.98 -41.02 -2.86
CA ASN A 84 44.56 -41.94 -1.86
C ASN A 84 44.68 -43.37 -2.34
N ASN A 85 44.08 -43.72 -3.45
CA ASN A 85 44.22 -45.00 -4.08
C ASN A 85 45.28 -44.98 -5.18
#